data_cd452ef167083ae9fb5b94d092ad9d11
#
_entry.id   cd452ef167083ae9fb5b94d092ad9d11
#
_cell.length_a   1.000
_cell.length_b   1.000
_cell.length_c   1.000
_cell.angle_alpha   90.00
_cell.angle_beta   90.00
_cell.angle_gamma   90.00
#
_symmetry.space_group_name_H-M   'P 1'
#
loop_
_entity.id
_entity.type
_entity.pdbx_description
1 polymer ?
#
loop_
_entity_poly.entity_id
_entity_poly.type
_entity_poly.pdbx_seq_one_letter_code
_entity_poly.pdbx_strand_id
1 'polypeptide(L)'
;MIHFFKKPVSHLALPEKFTYPFHYTPHPLCVLAAEEVKEYIASRKEWQEELASGKMFGVLIVQTDNGITNNEENQIGYLAAFSGNLAGKNLHPYFVPPVYDLLQPEGFFKIEEEQISAINIRIRELENSSSYLDSKEKWKIETEQAKAVLNQAKAELKMAKEAREIRRQSSPELSEEEQASLIRESQYQKAEYKRLEKEWKKRLEELETEVRHFDIEIERLKTERKERSAALQRKLFEQFRMLNAQGEVKDLYTIFEQTVQKVPPAGAGECALPKLLQYAYLHQLKPLAMAEFWWGDSPKNEIRHHGYYYPSCKGKCEPILQHMLQGLEVDENPLLNPVHEEEELEIVFEDEWLLVVNKPAGMLSVPGKAEDRDSVYHRLKKKYPEATGPMIVHRLDMATSGLLLVAKTKEVHQDLQAQFANRSIKKRYVAVLDGAIIKTEKETKPIAEKAILLAKETVSTKKTAKAERTGSTGRIELPLCLNPLDRPRQMVSREHGKEAITEYQIISESERITSESENTFNESNRIDESERSINESRKYTRIIFYPLTGRTHQLRVHAAHPEGLGCPILGDELYGKKADRLYLHAEYIEFRHPIYGDILCIQKEADFHKNMIKP
;
A
#
# COMPACT_ATOMS: atom_id res chain seq x y z
N MET A 1 21.13 26.85 -6.75
CA MET A 1 21.33 25.44 -7.17
C MET A 1 20.49 25.12 -8.42
N ILE A 2 20.53 26.01 -9.40
CA ILE A 2 19.93 25.75 -10.71
C ILE A 2 20.97 25.01 -11.54
N HIS A 3 20.54 23.90 -12.16
CA HIS A 3 21.36 23.19 -13.15
C HIS A 3 20.88 23.54 -14.54
N PHE A 4 21.78 23.75 -15.46
CA PHE A 4 21.48 23.92 -16.88
C PHE A 4 21.78 22.63 -17.62
N PHE A 5 20.97 22.34 -18.62
CA PHE A 5 21.11 21.11 -19.39
C PHE A 5 22.44 21.01 -20.11
N LYS A 6 23.08 19.85 -20.08
CA LYS A 6 24.30 19.55 -20.81
C LYS A 6 24.09 19.54 -22.33
N LYS A 7 22.86 19.17 -22.75
CA LYS A 7 22.46 19.14 -24.17
C LYS A 7 21.50 20.29 -24.47
N PRO A 8 21.50 20.86 -25.70
CA PRO A 8 20.53 21.87 -26.08
C PRO A 8 19.10 21.35 -26.01
N VAL A 9 18.19 22.13 -25.40
CA VAL A 9 16.77 21.77 -25.19
C VAL A 9 15.81 22.66 -25.96
N SER A 10 16.32 23.60 -26.79
CA SER A 10 15.51 24.56 -27.55
C SER A 10 14.53 23.94 -28.56
N HIS A 11 14.74 22.68 -28.93
CA HIS A 11 13.87 21.93 -29.83
C HIS A 11 12.64 21.32 -29.12
N LEU A 12 12.61 21.31 -27.78
CA LEU A 12 11.50 20.78 -26.99
C LEU A 12 10.50 21.90 -26.67
N ALA A 13 9.23 21.65 -26.95
CA ALA A 13 8.17 22.56 -26.56
C ALA A 13 8.08 22.68 -25.04
N LEU A 14 7.86 23.91 -24.55
CA LEU A 14 7.62 24.12 -23.12
C LEU A 14 6.18 23.69 -22.76
N PRO A 15 5.97 23.14 -21.55
CA PRO A 15 4.62 22.84 -21.10
C PRO A 15 3.81 24.13 -20.87
N GLU A 16 2.55 24.13 -21.28
CA GLU A 16 1.66 25.27 -21.09
C GLU A 16 1.21 25.43 -19.64
N LYS A 17 0.98 24.29 -18.97
CA LYS A 17 0.57 24.22 -17.54
C LYS A 17 1.57 23.39 -16.76
N PHE A 18 1.57 23.58 -15.44
CA PHE A 18 2.37 22.77 -14.54
C PHE A 18 1.84 21.34 -14.44
N THR A 19 2.73 20.37 -14.44
CA THR A 19 2.39 18.93 -14.32
C THR A 19 1.48 18.63 -13.12
N TYR A 20 0.37 17.92 -13.32
CA TYR A 20 -0.47 17.44 -12.22
C TYR A 20 0.26 16.33 -11.42
N PRO A 21 0.67 16.57 -10.14
CA PRO A 21 1.66 15.70 -9.48
C PRO A 21 1.20 14.28 -9.16
N PHE A 22 -0.12 14.04 -9.11
CA PHE A 22 -0.69 12.78 -8.63
C PHE A 22 -1.06 11.79 -9.74
N HIS A 23 -0.93 12.22 -11.00
CA HIS A 23 -1.12 11.36 -12.17
C HIS A 23 -0.60 12.07 -13.41
N TYR A 24 0.54 11.66 -13.93
CA TYR A 24 1.18 12.30 -15.07
C TYR A 24 2.05 11.35 -15.88
N THR A 25 2.34 11.74 -17.12
CA THR A 25 3.48 11.24 -17.90
C THR A 25 4.58 12.28 -17.82
N PRO A 26 5.83 11.91 -17.50
CA PRO A 26 6.92 12.88 -17.41
C PRO A 26 7.12 13.66 -18.70
N HIS A 27 7.21 14.98 -18.61
CA HIS A 27 7.55 15.82 -19.74
C HIS A 27 8.97 15.50 -20.26
N PRO A 28 9.27 15.56 -21.57
CA PRO A 28 10.61 15.25 -22.11
C PRO A 28 11.75 16.01 -21.41
N LEU A 29 11.57 17.27 -21.06
CA LEU A 29 12.55 18.04 -20.27
C LEU A 29 12.80 17.39 -18.89
N CYS A 30 11.77 16.89 -18.23
CA CYS A 30 11.93 16.21 -16.94
C CYS A 30 12.66 14.86 -17.10
N VAL A 31 12.46 14.16 -18.21
CA VAL A 31 13.20 12.93 -18.52
C VAL A 31 14.68 13.22 -18.68
N LEU A 32 15.04 14.23 -19.47
CA LEU A 32 16.44 14.64 -19.63
C LEU A 32 17.09 15.08 -18.32
N ALA A 33 16.41 15.92 -17.53
CA ALA A 33 16.90 16.33 -16.21
C ALA A 33 17.09 15.12 -15.28
N ALA A 34 16.14 14.18 -15.28
CA ALA A 34 16.22 12.98 -14.46
C ALA A 34 17.41 12.08 -14.88
N GLU A 35 17.70 11.95 -16.18
CA GLU A 35 18.88 11.19 -16.64
C GLU A 35 20.18 11.84 -16.15
N GLU A 36 20.32 13.17 -16.21
CA GLU A 36 21.51 13.86 -15.67
C GLU A 36 21.64 13.68 -14.15
N VAL A 37 20.52 13.68 -13.41
CA VAL A 37 20.52 13.39 -11.97
C VAL A 37 20.90 11.94 -11.70
N LYS A 38 20.41 10.98 -12.49
CA LYS A 38 20.77 9.56 -12.39
C LYS A 38 22.26 9.33 -12.64
N GLU A 39 22.83 9.98 -13.66
CA GLU A 39 24.29 9.98 -13.90
C GLU A 39 25.08 10.50 -12.69
N TYR A 40 24.63 11.62 -12.11
CA TYR A 40 25.25 12.18 -10.92
C TYR A 40 25.19 11.21 -9.73
N ILE A 41 24.02 10.62 -9.44
CA ILE A 41 23.83 9.63 -8.37
C ILE A 41 24.72 8.41 -8.60
N ALA A 42 24.77 7.88 -9.82
CA ALA A 42 25.60 6.72 -10.18
C ALA A 42 27.09 6.98 -9.97
N SER A 43 27.54 8.22 -10.15
CA SER A 43 28.94 8.63 -9.93
C SER A 43 29.35 8.64 -8.45
N ARG A 44 28.40 8.65 -7.51
CA ARG A 44 28.63 8.74 -6.07
C ARG A 44 28.72 7.35 -5.43
N LYS A 45 29.91 6.79 -5.42
CA LYS A 45 30.15 5.43 -4.89
C LYS A 45 29.81 5.32 -3.40
N GLU A 46 30.05 6.37 -2.64
CA GLU A 46 29.80 6.47 -1.20
C GLU A 46 28.30 6.40 -0.81
N TRP A 47 27.40 6.57 -1.77
CA TRP A 47 25.95 6.51 -1.51
C TRP A 47 25.31 5.16 -1.89
N GLN A 48 26.02 4.31 -2.62
CA GLN A 48 25.42 3.12 -3.26
C GLN A 48 24.85 2.11 -2.25
N GLU A 49 25.50 1.93 -1.10
CA GLU A 49 25.03 1.02 -0.06
C GLU A 49 23.68 1.48 0.53
N GLU A 50 23.53 2.77 0.85
CA GLU A 50 22.26 3.32 1.36
C GLU A 50 21.20 3.33 0.26
N LEU A 51 21.58 3.70 -0.95
CA LEU A 51 20.69 3.79 -2.10
C LEU A 51 20.18 2.42 -2.58
N ALA A 52 20.88 1.33 -2.29
CA ALA A 52 20.40 -0.02 -2.54
C ALA A 52 19.05 -0.29 -1.84
N SER A 53 18.81 0.29 -0.66
CA SER A 53 17.53 0.18 0.06
C SER A 53 16.37 0.94 -0.60
N GLY A 54 16.65 1.76 -1.60
CA GLY A 54 15.68 2.54 -2.38
C GLY A 54 15.37 3.93 -1.83
N LYS A 55 15.31 4.90 -2.76
CA LYS A 55 15.04 6.31 -2.44
C LYS A 55 14.33 7.02 -3.58
N MET A 56 13.43 7.95 -3.23
CA MET A 56 12.77 8.82 -4.21
C MET A 56 13.59 10.07 -4.46
N PHE A 57 13.83 10.36 -5.73
CA PHE A 57 14.42 11.61 -6.23
C PHE A 57 13.40 12.36 -7.06
N GLY A 58 13.55 13.68 -7.16
CA GLY A 58 12.68 14.53 -7.96
C GLY A 58 13.48 15.56 -8.75
N VAL A 59 12.92 15.96 -9.88
CA VAL A 59 13.38 17.08 -10.71
C VAL A 59 12.25 18.06 -10.94
N LEU A 60 12.57 19.34 -11.00
CA LEU A 60 11.64 20.43 -11.30
C LEU A 60 12.26 21.29 -12.40
N ILE A 61 11.61 21.37 -13.54
CA ILE A 61 11.99 22.29 -14.61
C ILE A 61 11.54 23.68 -14.20
N VAL A 62 12.48 24.62 -14.29
CA VAL A 62 12.25 26.02 -13.91
C VAL A 62 12.71 26.97 -15.00
N GLN A 63 12.02 28.09 -15.10
CA GLN A 63 12.41 29.23 -15.92
C GLN A 63 12.92 30.34 -15.01
N THR A 64 14.05 30.94 -15.37
CA THR A 64 14.62 32.09 -14.66
C THR A 64 14.11 33.37 -15.30
N ASP A 65 13.74 34.37 -14.50
CA ASP A 65 13.45 35.70 -15.01
C ASP A 65 14.77 36.43 -15.40
N ASN A 66 14.68 37.34 -16.39
CA ASN A 66 15.80 38.04 -17.00
C ASN A 66 16.72 38.84 -16.03
N GLY A 67 16.36 38.93 -14.74
CA GLY A 67 17.17 39.66 -13.73
C GLY A 67 18.29 38.86 -13.05
N ILE A 68 18.32 37.52 -13.23
CA ILE A 68 19.26 36.64 -12.49
C ILE A 68 20.50 36.29 -13.38
N THR A 69 20.38 36.37 -14.69
CA THR A 69 21.47 36.14 -15.64
C THR A 69 21.66 37.36 -16.51
N ASN A 70 22.92 37.72 -16.78
CA ASN A 70 23.28 38.85 -17.65
C ASN A 70 22.93 38.65 -19.14
N ASN A 71 22.13 37.60 -19.47
CA ASN A 71 21.66 37.31 -20.83
C ASN A 71 20.21 37.73 -20.96
N GLU A 72 19.85 38.35 -22.07
CA GLU A 72 18.49 38.86 -22.36
C GLU A 72 17.42 37.79 -22.61
N GLU A 73 17.79 36.49 -22.54
CA GLU A 73 16.85 35.36 -22.76
C GLU A 73 16.52 34.64 -21.46
N ASN A 74 15.25 34.35 -21.24
CA ASN A 74 14.79 33.47 -20.18
C ASN A 74 15.44 32.08 -20.32
N GLN A 75 16.24 31.69 -19.33
CA GLN A 75 16.94 30.41 -19.37
C GLN A 75 16.10 29.32 -18.70
N ILE A 76 16.07 28.17 -19.37
CA ILE A 76 15.43 26.95 -18.83
C ILE A 76 16.51 26.12 -18.13
N GLY A 77 16.26 25.82 -16.86
CA GLY A 77 17.10 24.94 -16.06
C GLY A 77 16.27 23.95 -15.26
N TYR A 78 16.92 23.18 -14.41
CA TYR A 78 16.24 22.27 -13.51
C TYR A 78 16.81 22.33 -12.09
N LEU A 79 15.96 22.01 -11.14
CA LEU A 79 16.28 21.75 -9.73
C LEU A 79 16.21 20.25 -9.48
N ALA A 80 17.03 19.75 -8.55
CA ALA A 80 17.01 18.36 -8.12
C ALA A 80 16.82 18.25 -6.60
N ALA A 81 16.09 17.22 -6.14
CA ALA A 81 15.89 16.93 -4.72
C ALA A 81 15.82 15.41 -4.48
N PHE A 82 15.98 15.03 -3.21
CA PHE A 82 15.73 13.67 -2.72
C PHE A 82 14.82 13.69 -1.50
N SER A 83 14.13 12.58 -1.24
CA SER A 83 13.28 12.43 -0.06
C SER A 83 14.07 12.08 1.20
N GLY A 84 13.73 12.72 2.33
CA GLY A 84 14.40 12.49 3.62
C GLY A 84 15.88 12.87 3.62
N ASN A 85 16.73 12.01 4.23
CA ASN A 85 18.17 12.17 4.33
C ASN A 85 18.90 11.29 3.30
N LEU A 86 20.13 11.62 2.96
CA LEU A 86 21.01 10.84 2.09
C LEU A 86 22.42 10.84 2.69
N ALA A 87 23.02 9.67 2.89
CA ALA A 87 24.32 9.50 3.54
C ALA A 87 24.41 10.23 4.90
N GLY A 88 23.34 10.10 5.71
CA GLY A 88 23.24 10.73 7.03
C GLY A 88 23.11 12.26 7.01
N LYS A 89 22.93 12.88 5.84
CA LYS A 89 22.82 14.34 5.65
C LYS A 89 21.55 14.68 4.87
N ASN A 90 21.01 15.86 5.13
CA ASN A 90 19.90 16.44 4.38
C ASN A 90 20.34 17.58 3.45
N LEU A 91 21.61 17.96 3.48
CA LEU A 91 22.22 18.99 2.65
C LEU A 91 23.33 18.37 1.77
N HIS A 92 23.18 18.52 0.46
CA HIS A 92 24.18 18.13 -0.54
C HIS A 92 24.27 19.19 -1.63
N PRO A 93 25.48 19.55 -2.13
CA PRO A 93 25.66 20.68 -3.05
C PRO A 93 24.88 20.60 -4.37
N TYR A 94 24.53 19.40 -4.81
CA TYR A 94 23.77 19.17 -6.05
C TYR A 94 22.25 19.31 -5.89
N PHE A 95 21.74 19.13 -4.68
CA PHE A 95 20.32 19.09 -4.40
C PHE A 95 19.85 20.34 -3.64
N VAL A 96 18.60 20.76 -3.87
CA VAL A 96 18.02 21.86 -3.09
C VAL A 96 17.98 21.50 -1.60
N PRO A 97 18.10 22.49 -0.70
CA PRO A 97 18.04 22.25 0.74
C PRO A 97 16.65 21.76 1.17
N PRO A 98 16.55 21.14 2.35
CA PRO A 98 15.27 20.82 2.96
C PRO A 98 14.49 22.10 3.30
N VAL A 99 13.16 21.99 3.40
CA VAL A 99 12.31 23.12 3.85
C VAL A 99 12.69 23.57 5.27
N TYR A 100 12.99 22.61 6.12
CA TYR A 100 13.55 22.82 7.45
C TYR A 100 14.68 21.81 7.72
N ASP A 101 15.82 22.29 8.23
CA ASP A 101 16.95 21.43 8.55
C ASP A 101 16.83 20.80 9.94
N LEU A 102 16.40 19.53 9.97
CA LEU A 102 16.26 18.73 11.18
C LEU A 102 17.58 18.32 11.82
N LEU A 103 18.66 18.33 11.06
CA LEU A 103 19.97 17.80 11.47
C LEU A 103 20.89 18.88 12.03
N GLN A 104 20.40 20.11 12.25
CA GLN A 104 21.18 21.17 12.91
C GLN A 104 21.66 20.70 14.29
N PRO A 105 22.98 20.67 14.57
CA PRO A 105 23.51 20.10 15.82
C PRO A 105 22.97 20.77 17.09
N GLU A 106 22.78 22.09 17.04
CA GLU A 106 22.26 22.90 18.17
C GLU A 106 20.76 23.20 18.03
N GLY A 107 20.07 22.52 17.08
CA GLY A 107 18.65 22.69 16.84
C GLY A 107 17.81 22.10 17.99
N PHE A 108 16.69 22.76 18.31
CA PHE A 108 15.77 22.30 19.38
C PHE A 108 15.36 20.83 19.21
N PHE A 109 15.28 20.34 17.95
CA PHE A 109 14.89 18.97 17.64
C PHE A 109 15.92 17.98 18.20
N LYS A 110 17.20 18.18 17.95
CA LYS A 110 18.29 17.33 18.45
C LYS A 110 18.38 17.32 19.97
N ILE A 111 18.27 18.50 20.58
CA ILE A 111 18.30 18.63 22.04
C ILE A 111 17.16 17.85 22.69
N GLU A 112 15.93 17.99 22.18
CA GLU A 112 14.77 17.31 22.75
C GLU A 112 14.77 15.80 22.43
N GLU A 113 15.27 15.39 21.24
CA GLU A 113 15.47 13.99 20.87
C GLU A 113 16.43 13.27 21.83
N GLU A 114 17.50 13.94 22.25
CA GLU A 114 18.45 13.43 23.24
C GLU A 114 17.78 13.25 24.62
N GLN A 115 16.96 14.22 25.04
CA GLN A 115 16.22 14.12 26.31
C GLN A 115 15.20 12.97 26.29
N ILE A 116 14.45 12.83 25.19
CA ILE A 116 13.50 11.72 24.99
C ILE A 116 14.26 10.37 24.99
N SER A 117 15.43 10.33 24.36
CA SER A 117 16.29 9.15 24.34
C SER A 117 16.80 8.77 25.74
N ALA A 118 17.18 9.77 26.55
CA ALA A 118 17.56 9.55 27.94
C ALA A 118 16.41 8.96 28.77
N ILE A 119 15.17 9.46 28.57
CA ILE A 119 13.99 8.88 29.22
C ILE A 119 13.79 7.41 28.79
N ASN A 120 13.95 7.09 27.51
CA ASN A 120 13.84 5.71 27.01
C ASN A 120 14.90 4.78 27.62
N ILE A 121 16.13 5.26 27.78
CA ILE A 121 17.20 4.52 28.47
C ILE A 121 16.78 4.27 29.90
N ARG A 122 16.31 5.30 30.61
CA ARG A 122 15.89 5.20 32.00
C ARG A 122 14.74 4.23 32.23
N ILE A 123 13.75 4.22 31.34
CA ILE A 123 12.66 3.22 31.37
C ILE A 123 13.23 1.81 31.24
N ARG A 124 14.12 1.57 30.27
CA ARG A 124 14.75 0.24 30.09
C ARG A 124 15.59 -0.19 31.29
N GLU A 125 16.32 0.72 31.90
CA GLU A 125 17.09 0.45 33.13
C GLU A 125 16.17 0.01 34.25
N LEU A 126 15.05 0.70 34.47
CA LEU A 126 14.08 0.34 35.51
C LEU A 126 13.41 -1.00 35.21
N GLU A 127 12.93 -1.20 33.99
CA GLU A 127 12.26 -2.45 33.56
C GLU A 127 13.18 -3.69 33.64
N ASN A 128 14.49 -3.50 33.50
CA ASN A 128 15.49 -4.58 33.55
C ASN A 128 16.31 -4.57 34.89
N SER A 129 15.98 -3.71 35.83
CA SER A 129 16.69 -3.69 37.11
C SER A 129 16.45 -4.99 37.89
N SER A 130 17.52 -5.54 38.50
CA SER A 130 17.41 -6.77 39.31
C SER A 130 16.39 -6.61 40.43
N SER A 131 16.37 -5.45 41.10
CA SER A 131 15.43 -5.17 42.20
C SER A 131 13.96 -5.23 41.74
N TYR A 132 13.63 -4.68 40.58
CA TYR A 132 12.26 -4.76 40.05
C TYR A 132 11.86 -6.18 39.61
N LEU A 133 12.76 -6.86 38.93
CA LEU A 133 12.53 -8.24 38.47
C LEU A 133 12.38 -9.21 39.62
N ASP A 134 13.25 -9.08 40.63
CA ASP A 134 13.23 -9.92 41.85
C ASP A 134 11.96 -9.67 42.69
N SER A 135 11.56 -8.40 42.88
CA SER A 135 10.31 -8.07 43.60
C SER A 135 9.09 -8.60 42.87
N LYS A 136 9.07 -8.51 41.55
CA LYS A 136 7.97 -9.00 40.70
C LYS A 136 7.87 -10.53 40.72
N GLU A 137 9.00 -11.23 40.62
CA GLU A 137 9.05 -12.69 40.71
C GLU A 137 8.65 -13.18 42.11
N LYS A 138 9.16 -12.53 43.15
CA LYS A 138 8.78 -12.83 44.54
C LYS A 138 7.29 -12.62 44.77
N TRP A 139 6.72 -11.50 44.31
CA TRP A 139 5.28 -11.25 44.43
C TRP A 139 4.46 -12.31 43.69
N LYS A 140 4.89 -12.73 42.52
CA LYS A 140 4.25 -13.78 41.73
C LYS A 140 4.28 -15.13 42.46
N ILE A 141 5.45 -15.56 42.95
CA ILE A 141 5.63 -16.82 43.67
C ILE A 141 4.77 -16.84 44.93
N GLU A 142 4.80 -15.77 45.72
CA GLU A 142 4.04 -15.67 46.97
C GLU A 142 2.51 -15.59 46.71
N THR A 143 2.09 -14.99 45.62
CA THR A 143 0.69 -14.98 45.21
C THR A 143 0.17 -16.41 44.88
N GLU A 144 0.96 -17.21 44.20
CA GLU A 144 0.60 -18.60 43.91
C GLU A 144 0.63 -19.48 45.17
N GLN A 145 1.60 -19.25 46.09
CA GLN A 145 1.67 -19.91 47.37
C GLN A 145 0.48 -19.56 48.27
N ALA A 146 0.12 -18.29 48.37
CA ALA A 146 -1.06 -17.83 49.09
C ALA A 146 -2.34 -18.49 48.58
N LYS A 147 -2.50 -18.54 47.27
CA LYS A 147 -3.63 -19.22 46.60
C LYS A 147 -3.71 -20.71 46.98
N ALA A 148 -2.58 -21.41 46.93
CA ALA A 148 -2.52 -22.84 47.23
C ALA A 148 -2.86 -23.09 48.72
N VAL A 149 -2.25 -22.36 49.64
CA VAL A 149 -2.46 -22.49 51.09
C VAL A 149 -3.89 -22.14 51.50
N LEU A 150 -4.44 -21.05 51.00
CA LEU A 150 -5.82 -20.64 51.30
C LEU A 150 -6.86 -21.61 50.75
N ASN A 151 -6.62 -22.17 49.54
CA ASN A 151 -7.48 -23.18 48.96
C ASN A 151 -7.46 -24.49 49.78
N GLN A 152 -6.28 -24.92 50.25
CA GLN A 152 -6.13 -26.07 51.10
C GLN A 152 -6.85 -25.86 52.44
N ALA A 153 -6.58 -24.75 53.15
CA ALA A 153 -7.23 -24.40 54.39
C ALA A 153 -8.76 -24.31 54.30
N LYS A 154 -9.26 -23.79 53.17
CA LYS A 154 -10.71 -23.75 52.88
C LYS A 154 -11.31 -25.15 52.68
N ALA A 155 -10.56 -26.05 52.01
CA ALA A 155 -10.96 -27.43 51.85
C ALA A 155 -11.03 -28.19 53.18
N GLU A 156 -9.98 -28.01 54.03
CA GLU A 156 -9.92 -28.57 55.39
C GLU A 156 -11.08 -28.06 56.23
N LEU A 157 -11.38 -26.78 56.20
CA LEU A 157 -12.53 -26.18 56.91
C LEU A 157 -13.87 -26.76 56.45
N LYS A 158 -14.01 -27.06 55.16
CA LYS A 158 -15.20 -27.72 54.57
C LYS A 158 -15.32 -29.17 55.07
N MET A 159 -14.22 -29.94 55.01
CA MET A 159 -14.20 -31.32 55.49
C MET A 159 -14.48 -31.40 56.99
N ALA A 160 -13.91 -30.51 57.81
CA ALA A 160 -14.19 -30.44 59.25
C ALA A 160 -15.66 -30.08 59.54
N LYS A 161 -16.29 -29.23 58.74
CA LYS A 161 -17.73 -28.93 58.81
C LYS A 161 -18.57 -30.18 58.55
N GLU A 162 -18.27 -30.87 57.44
CA GLU A 162 -18.96 -32.12 57.06
C GLU A 162 -18.80 -33.21 58.17
N ALA A 163 -17.60 -33.39 58.71
CA ALA A 163 -17.34 -34.33 59.79
C ALA A 163 -18.16 -34.01 61.06
N ARG A 164 -18.29 -32.72 61.42
CA ARG A 164 -19.13 -32.30 62.55
C ARG A 164 -20.62 -32.54 62.29
N GLU A 165 -21.09 -32.38 61.04
CA GLU A 165 -22.45 -32.66 60.61
C GLU A 165 -22.78 -34.16 60.75
N ILE A 166 -21.87 -35.04 60.31
CA ILE A 166 -21.96 -36.48 60.46
C ILE A 166 -22.01 -36.87 61.94
N ARG A 167 -21.14 -36.32 62.79
CA ARG A 167 -21.16 -36.58 64.23
C ARG A 167 -22.51 -36.19 64.88
N ARG A 168 -23.14 -35.09 64.48
CA ARG A 168 -24.46 -34.66 64.95
C ARG A 168 -25.59 -35.61 64.50
N GLN A 169 -25.46 -36.15 63.30
CA GLN A 169 -26.45 -37.06 62.74
C GLN A 169 -26.33 -38.50 63.32
N SER A 170 -25.12 -38.92 63.65
CA SER A 170 -24.82 -40.26 64.16
C SER A 170 -25.14 -40.44 65.68
N SER A 171 -25.32 -39.36 66.41
CA SER A 171 -25.60 -39.39 67.85
C SER A 171 -26.73 -38.41 68.21
N PRO A 172 -28.01 -38.87 68.13
CA PRO A 172 -29.17 -38.00 68.36
C PRO A 172 -29.31 -37.43 69.76
N GLU A 173 -28.62 -37.99 70.79
CA GLU A 173 -28.61 -37.51 72.17
C GLU A 173 -27.20 -37.04 72.55
N LEU A 174 -26.67 -36.01 71.86
CA LEU A 174 -25.41 -35.34 72.25
C LEU A 174 -25.67 -34.55 73.55
N SER A 175 -24.79 -34.72 74.55
CA SER A 175 -24.80 -33.91 75.77
C SER A 175 -24.56 -32.41 75.47
N GLU A 176 -25.06 -31.53 76.36
CA GLU A 176 -24.83 -30.07 76.18
C GLU A 176 -23.34 -29.71 76.11
N GLU A 177 -22.46 -30.44 76.83
CA GLU A 177 -21.01 -30.24 76.76
C GLU A 177 -20.42 -30.63 75.40
N GLU A 178 -20.88 -31.71 74.77
CA GLU A 178 -20.44 -32.14 73.44
C GLU A 178 -20.89 -31.19 72.35
N GLN A 179 -22.13 -30.68 72.43
CA GLN A 179 -22.61 -29.64 71.51
C GLN A 179 -21.82 -28.35 71.62
N ALA A 180 -21.55 -27.89 72.84
CA ALA A 180 -20.73 -26.73 73.11
C ALA A 180 -19.26 -26.91 72.62
N SER A 181 -18.72 -28.14 72.68
CA SER A 181 -17.40 -28.48 72.14
C SER A 181 -17.35 -28.37 70.63
N LEU A 182 -18.33 -28.90 69.91
CA LEU A 182 -18.45 -28.81 68.45
C LEU A 182 -18.59 -27.35 67.96
N ILE A 183 -19.29 -26.51 68.75
CA ILE A 183 -19.43 -25.08 68.44
C ILE A 183 -18.07 -24.38 68.63
N ARG A 184 -17.36 -24.63 69.76
CA ARG A 184 -16.04 -24.07 70.03
C ARG A 184 -15.02 -24.47 68.96
N GLU A 185 -15.00 -25.74 68.55
CA GLU A 185 -14.18 -26.24 67.45
C GLU A 185 -14.45 -25.50 66.14
N SER A 186 -15.72 -25.30 65.76
CA SER A 186 -16.11 -24.56 64.56
C SER A 186 -15.69 -23.10 64.62
N GLN A 187 -15.83 -22.44 65.76
CA GLN A 187 -15.42 -21.06 65.96
C GLN A 187 -13.89 -20.90 65.86
N TYR A 188 -13.15 -21.82 66.49
CA TYR A 188 -11.70 -21.84 66.45
C TYR A 188 -11.17 -22.00 65.01
N GLN A 189 -11.66 -23.01 64.29
CA GLN A 189 -11.21 -23.26 62.92
C GLN A 189 -11.51 -22.10 61.96
N LYS A 190 -12.69 -21.47 62.12
CA LYS A 190 -13.03 -20.27 61.36
C LYS A 190 -12.13 -19.08 61.70
N ALA A 191 -11.78 -18.95 62.98
CA ALA A 191 -10.88 -17.88 63.41
C ALA A 191 -9.46 -18.07 62.87
N GLU A 192 -8.94 -19.30 62.87
CA GLU A 192 -7.63 -19.65 62.31
C GLU A 192 -7.60 -19.38 60.80
N TYR A 193 -8.64 -19.79 60.04
CA TYR A 193 -8.69 -19.47 58.61
C TYR A 193 -8.66 -17.96 58.38
N LYS A 194 -9.41 -17.17 59.15
CA LYS A 194 -9.42 -15.72 59.04
C LYS A 194 -8.06 -15.08 59.39
N ARG A 195 -7.33 -15.65 60.37
CA ARG A 195 -5.99 -15.19 60.68
C ARG A 195 -5.03 -15.44 59.52
N LEU A 196 -5.04 -16.64 58.99
CA LEU A 196 -4.23 -17.03 57.83
C LEU A 196 -4.51 -16.14 56.60
N GLU A 197 -5.78 -15.90 56.31
CA GLU A 197 -6.21 -15.02 55.21
C GLU A 197 -5.67 -13.57 55.42
N LYS A 198 -5.76 -13.05 56.63
CA LYS A 198 -5.26 -11.71 56.99
C LYS A 198 -3.73 -11.61 56.90
N GLU A 199 -3.01 -12.66 57.30
CA GLU A 199 -1.54 -12.69 57.21
C GLU A 199 -1.06 -12.67 55.77
N TRP A 200 -1.64 -13.56 54.92
CA TRP A 200 -1.32 -13.58 53.50
C TRP A 200 -1.70 -12.28 52.78
N LYS A 201 -2.85 -11.72 53.10
CA LYS A 201 -3.26 -10.43 52.56
C LYS A 201 -2.26 -9.33 52.86
N LYS A 202 -1.85 -9.20 54.15
CA LYS A 202 -0.86 -8.21 54.55
C LYS A 202 0.48 -8.39 53.81
N ARG A 203 0.95 -9.64 53.72
CA ARG A 203 2.22 -9.98 53.08
C ARG A 203 2.22 -9.67 51.58
N LEU A 204 1.11 -9.98 50.89
CA LEU A 204 0.95 -9.67 49.50
C LEU A 204 0.81 -8.16 49.22
N GLU A 205 0.13 -7.40 50.10
CA GLU A 205 0.03 -5.94 50.03
C GLU A 205 1.41 -5.26 50.20
N GLU A 206 2.28 -5.79 51.06
CA GLU A 206 3.66 -5.29 51.23
C GLU A 206 4.47 -5.49 49.93
N LEU A 207 4.43 -6.69 49.33
CA LEU A 207 5.13 -7.01 48.10
C LEU A 207 4.56 -6.26 46.89
N GLU A 208 3.24 -6.15 46.82
CA GLU A 208 2.57 -5.36 45.76
C GLU A 208 2.98 -3.89 45.83
N THR A 209 3.14 -3.35 47.02
CA THR A 209 3.60 -1.96 47.24
C THR A 209 5.01 -1.74 46.72
N GLU A 210 5.93 -2.71 46.91
CA GLU A 210 7.28 -2.65 46.35
C GLU A 210 7.27 -2.63 44.81
N VAL A 211 6.54 -3.55 44.19
CA VAL A 211 6.39 -3.61 42.70
C VAL A 211 5.73 -2.35 42.16
N ARG A 212 4.66 -1.90 42.81
CA ARG A 212 3.89 -0.72 42.40
C ARG A 212 4.71 0.56 42.40
N HIS A 213 5.70 0.68 43.28
CA HIS A 213 6.60 1.84 43.28
C HIS A 213 7.37 1.96 41.96
N PHE A 214 7.90 0.83 41.43
CA PHE A 214 8.55 0.82 40.12
C PHE A 214 7.57 1.06 38.99
N ASP A 215 6.39 0.41 39.00
CA ASP A 215 5.36 0.56 37.99
C ASP A 215 4.90 2.02 37.85
N ILE A 216 4.69 2.72 38.98
CA ILE A 216 4.30 4.15 38.97
C ILE A 216 5.39 5.00 38.33
N GLU A 217 6.66 4.78 38.65
CA GLU A 217 7.76 5.55 38.07
C GLU A 217 7.93 5.26 36.56
N ILE A 218 7.81 4.00 36.16
CA ILE A 218 7.84 3.59 34.74
C ILE A 218 6.70 4.24 33.96
N GLU A 219 5.47 4.21 34.47
CA GLU A 219 4.31 4.83 33.83
C GLU A 219 4.43 6.36 33.80
N ARG A 220 4.98 6.99 34.85
CA ARG A 220 5.29 8.43 34.85
C ARG A 220 6.25 8.78 33.70
N LEU A 221 7.35 8.03 33.57
CA LEU A 221 8.36 8.25 32.54
C LEU A 221 7.78 7.98 31.12
N LYS A 222 6.95 6.95 30.96
CA LYS A 222 6.25 6.66 29.70
C LYS A 222 5.31 7.79 29.30
N THR A 223 4.60 8.35 30.26
CA THR A 223 3.71 9.49 30.06
C THR A 223 4.51 10.74 29.66
N GLU A 224 5.55 11.07 30.42
CA GLU A 224 6.46 12.19 30.11
C GLU A 224 7.06 12.05 28.71
N ARG A 225 7.57 10.87 28.36
CA ARG A 225 8.09 10.58 27.01
C ARG A 225 7.04 10.84 25.93
N LYS A 226 5.81 10.36 26.14
CA LYS A 226 4.70 10.53 25.19
C LYS A 226 4.35 12.00 24.98
N GLU A 227 4.25 12.77 26.06
CA GLU A 227 3.94 14.19 26.01
C GLU A 227 5.05 15.00 25.33
N ARG A 228 6.31 14.75 25.68
CA ARG A 228 7.46 15.39 25.04
C ARG A 228 7.55 15.05 23.56
N SER A 229 7.36 13.77 23.19
CA SER A 229 7.35 13.36 21.78
C SER A 229 6.24 14.06 20.98
N ALA A 230 5.05 14.17 21.54
CA ALA A 230 3.93 14.87 20.91
C ALA A 230 4.21 16.39 20.78
N ALA A 231 4.76 17.01 21.81
CA ALA A 231 5.12 18.43 21.79
C ALA A 231 6.26 18.71 20.80
N LEU A 232 7.27 17.84 20.76
CA LEU A 232 8.37 17.93 19.78
C LEU A 232 7.85 17.82 18.35
N GLN A 233 7.00 16.83 18.09
CA GLN A 233 6.40 16.62 16.77
C GLN A 233 5.56 17.82 16.32
N ARG A 234 4.75 18.40 17.23
CA ARG A 234 3.96 19.60 16.94
C ARG A 234 4.87 20.78 16.59
N LYS A 235 5.84 21.08 17.48
CA LYS A 235 6.80 22.17 17.28
C LYS A 235 7.57 22.02 15.97
N LEU A 236 7.92 20.76 15.61
CA LEU A 236 8.58 20.45 14.36
C LEU A 236 7.71 20.81 13.16
N PHE A 237 6.45 20.37 13.13
CA PHE A 237 5.54 20.67 12.03
C PHE A 237 5.24 22.15 11.86
N GLU A 238 5.26 22.94 12.93
CA GLU A 238 5.17 24.40 12.90
C GLU A 238 6.39 25.08 12.22
N GLN A 239 7.56 24.41 12.18
CA GLN A 239 8.76 24.91 11.48
C GLN A 239 8.75 24.65 9.97
N PHE A 240 7.99 23.66 9.50
CA PHE A 240 7.82 23.40 8.08
C PHE A 240 6.84 24.41 7.47
N ARG A 241 7.34 25.59 7.14
CA ARG A 241 6.57 26.72 6.57
C ARG A 241 6.56 26.60 5.05
N MET A 242 5.46 26.11 4.51
CA MET A 242 5.25 25.86 3.08
C MET A 242 4.76 27.12 2.36
N LEU A 243 5.51 27.58 1.38
CA LEU A 243 5.19 28.72 0.53
C LEU A 243 4.38 28.27 -0.68
N ASN A 244 3.31 28.96 -1.05
CA ASN A 244 2.59 28.73 -2.29
C ASN A 244 3.04 29.71 -3.40
N ALA A 245 2.53 29.52 -4.62
CA ALA A 245 2.90 30.40 -5.76
C ALA A 245 2.35 31.84 -5.64
N GLN A 246 1.40 32.09 -4.74
CA GLN A 246 0.86 33.43 -4.45
C GLN A 246 1.66 34.17 -3.35
N GLY A 247 2.65 33.53 -2.75
CA GLY A 247 3.44 34.09 -1.67
C GLY A 247 2.86 33.86 -0.27
N GLU A 248 1.81 33.07 -0.13
CA GLU A 248 1.23 32.74 1.19
C GLU A 248 2.02 31.59 1.84
N VAL A 249 2.20 31.68 3.16
CA VAL A 249 2.91 30.70 3.96
C VAL A 249 1.96 30.01 4.93
N LYS A 250 1.94 28.68 4.94
CA LYS A 250 1.27 27.87 5.97
C LYS A 250 2.22 26.82 6.51
N ASP A 251 2.16 26.58 7.83
CA ASP A 251 2.87 25.45 8.43
C ASP A 251 2.13 24.12 8.19
N LEU A 252 2.83 22.99 8.38
CA LEU A 252 2.24 21.68 8.15
C LEU A 252 1.07 21.38 9.09
N TYR A 253 1.11 21.86 10.32
CA TYR A 253 0.04 21.63 11.28
C TYR A 253 -1.26 22.26 10.77
N THR A 254 -1.21 23.53 10.36
CA THR A 254 -2.33 24.29 9.78
C THR A 254 -2.85 23.62 8.49
N ILE A 255 -1.96 23.13 7.63
CA ILE A 255 -2.34 22.43 6.38
C ILE A 255 -3.12 21.14 6.69
N PHE A 256 -2.69 20.36 7.68
CA PHE A 256 -3.30 19.06 7.97
C PHE A 256 -4.53 19.14 8.88
N GLU A 257 -4.72 20.22 9.64
CA GLU A 257 -5.86 20.40 10.54
C GLU A 257 -7.21 20.23 9.84
N GLN A 258 -7.31 20.65 8.58
CA GLN A 258 -8.52 20.53 7.77
C GLN A 258 -8.66 19.18 7.05
N THR A 259 -7.68 18.28 7.19
CA THR A 259 -7.71 16.95 6.57
C THR A 259 -8.38 15.91 7.47
N VAL A 260 -8.70 14.76 6.89
CA VAL A 260 -9.19 13.59 7.67
C VAL A 260 -8.16 13.11 8.71
N GLN A 261 -6.87 13.32 8.44
CA GLN A 261 -5.77 12.89 9.30
C GLN A 261 -5.58 13.80 10.52
N LYS A 262 -5.98 15.07 10.46
CA LYS A 262 -5.85 16.10 11.50
C LYS A 262 -4.42 16.45 11.92
N VAL A 263 -3.49 15.49 11.82
CA VAL A 263 -2.08 15.62 12.21
C VAL A 263 -1.20 15.15 11.04
N PRO A 264 -0.13 15.90 10.71
CA PRO A 264 0.80 15.45 9.67
C PRO A 264 1.42 14.09 10.00
N PRO A 265 1.49 13.15 9.05
CA PRO A 265 2.22 11.92 9.26
C PRO A 265 3.74 12.14 9.32
N ALA A 266 4.46 11.23 9.95
CA ALA A 266 5.92 11.30 10.06
C ALA A 266 6.59 11.43 8.68
N GLY A 267 7.56 12.34 8.55
CA GLY A 267 8.25 12.67 7.30
C GLY A 267 7.41 13.47 6.29
N ALA A 268 6.27 14.07 6.70
CA ALA A 268 5.57 15.06 5.89
C ALA A 268 6.46 16.30 5.71
N GLY A 269 6.50 16.86 4.49
CA GLY A 269 7.37 18.00 4.15
C GLY A 269 8.79 17.64 3.72
N GLU A 270 9.24 16.39 3.91
CA GLU A 270 10.57 15.93 3.52
C GLU A 270 10.63 15.28 2.12
N CYS A 271 9.51 15.21 1.41
CA CYS A 271 9.46 14.67 0.05
C CYS A 271 10.17 15.59 -0.95
N ALA A 272 10.53 15.03 -2.12
CA ALA A 272 11.32 15.77 -3.10
C ALA A 272 10.56 16.98 -3.68
N LEU A 273 9.32 16.82 -4.14
CA LEU A 273 8.57 17.90 -4.78
C LEU A 273 8.29 19.10 -3.86
N PRO A 274 7.86 18.95 -2.60
CA PRO A 274 7.74 20.09 -1.68
C PRO A 274 9.04 20.89 -1.51
N LYS A 275 10.20 20.23 -1.42
CA LYS A 275 11.51 20.91 -1.36
C LYS A 275 11.81 21.70 -2.63
N LEU A 276 11.52 21.11 -3.78
CA LEU A 276 11.73 21.74 -5.09
C LEU A 276 10.88 23.00 -5.28
N LEU A 277 9.59 22.92 -4.99
CA LEU A 277 8.67 24.06 -5.08
C LEU A 277 9.02 25.15 -4.08
N GLN A 278 9.33 24.79 -2.83
CA GLN A 278 9.78 25.75 -1.81
C GLN A 278 10.99 26.52 -2.28
N TYR A 279 12.00 25.81 -2.80
CA TYR A 279 13.22 26.46 -3.33
C TYR A 279 12.91 27.36 -4.52
N ALA A 280 12.09 26.90 -5.45
CA ALA A 280 11.69 27.68 -6.63
C ALA A 280 11.01 28.99 -6.22
N TYR A 281 10.03 28.94 -5.33
CA TYR A 281 9.31 30.15 -4.88
C TYR A 281 10.20 31.11 -4.10
N LEU A 282 11.05 30.61 -3.20
CA LEU A 282 11.98 31.45 -2.44
C LEU A 282 12.97 32.19 -3.35
N HIS A 283 13.28 31.62 -4.52
CA HIS A 283 14.25 32.20 -5.48
C HIS A 283 13.55 32.82 -6.69
N GLN A 284 12.23 33.01 -6.64
CA GLN A 284 11.43 33.63 -7.71
C GLN A 284 11.59 32.94 -9.08
N LEU A 285 11.77 31.60 -9.06
CA LEU A 285 11.83 30.77 -10.27
C LEU A 285 10.43 30.32 -10.63
N LYS A 286 10.09 30.35 -11.93
CA LYS A 286 8.81 29.87 -12.43
C LYS A 286 8.85 28.35 -12.63
N PRO A 287 8.09 27.53 -11.86
CA PRO A 287 7.97 26.10 -12.10
C PRO A 287 7.23 25.83 -13.40
N LEU A 288 7.74 24.90 -14.22
CA LEU A 288 7.15 24.52 -15.51
C LEU A 288 6.64 23.07 -15.52
N ALA A 289 7.47 22.11 -15.10
CA ALA A 289 7.13 20.69 -15.05
C ALA A 289 7.93 19.96 -13.96
N MET A 290 7.41 18.82 -13.50
CA MET A 290 8.06 18.00 -12.49
C MET A 290 8.08 16.52 -12.88
N ALA A 291 9.04 15.78 -12.32
CA ALA A 291 9.00 14.33 -12.27
C ALA A 291 9.68 13.81 -11.00
N GLU A 292 9.16 12.72 -10.44
CA GLU A 292 9.79 11.98 -9.35
C GLU A 292 10.10 10.55 -9.82
N PHE A 293 11.30 10.03 -9.49
CA PHE A 293 11.73 8.69 -9.88
C PHE A 293 12.34 7.93 -8.70
N TRP A 294 12.20 6.59 -8.75
CA TRP A 294 12.75 5.70 -7.73
C TRP A 294 14.16 5.24 -8.10
N TRP A 295 15.06 5.21 -7.11
CA TRP A 295 16.41 4.69 -7.26
C TRP A 295 16.70 3.65 -6.18
N GLY A 296 17.12 2.43 -6.56
CA GLY A 296 17.41 1.31 -5.66
C GLY A 296 16.34 0.21 -5.71
N ASP A 297 16.40 -0.70 -4.72
CA ASP A 297 15.52 -1.85 -4.64
C ASP A 297 14.09 -1.47 -4.25
N SER A 298 13.14 -2.34 -4.56
CA SER A 298 11.76 -2.18 -4.15
C SER A 298 11.61 -2.40 -2.64
N PRO A 299 10.90 -1.52 -1.91
CA PRO A 299 10.56 -1.78 -0.51
C PRO A 299 9.77 -3.08 -0.37
N LYS A 300 9.91 -3.78 0.77
CA LYS A 300 9.24 -5.08 1.00
C LYS A 300 7.72 -5.04 0.83
N ASN A 301 7.10 -3.92 1.16
CA ASN A 301 5.64 -3.78 1.19
C ASN A 301 5.07 -2.97 0.02
N GLU A 302 5.92 -2.38 -0.81
CA GLU A 302 5.52 -1.54 -1.95
C GLU A 302 6.20 -2.03 -3.22
N ILE A 303 5.62 -1.69 -4.37
CA ILE A 303 6.21 -2.01 -5.67
C ILE A 303 6.83 -0.73 -6.22
N ARG A 304 8.17 -0.69 -6.25
CA ARG A 304 8.97 0.39 -6.82
C ARG A 304 10.08 -0.22 -7.69
N HIS A 305 10.15 0.16 -8.94
CA HIS A 305 11.19 -0.30 -9.84
C HIS A 305 12.25 0.77 -10.03
N HIS A 306 13.51 0.36 -10.01
CA HIS A 306 14.65 1.25 -10.21
C HIS A 306 14.51 2.05 -11.52
N GLY A 307 14.71 3.36 -11.45
CA GLY A 307 14.65 4.28 -12.59
C GLY A 307 13.24 4.63 -13.08
N TYR A 308 12.16 4.02 -12.53
CA TYR A 308 10.79 4.32 -12.95
C TYR A 308 10.27 5.59 -12.29
N TYR A 309 9.39 6.29 -13.02
CA TYR A 309 8.72 7.49 -12.53
C TYR A 309 7.49 7.13 -11.72
N TYR A 310 7.23 7.90 -10.67
CA TYR A 310 6.11 7.70 -9.77
C TYR A 310 5.43 9.03 -9.45
N PRO A 311 4.10 9.06 -9.33
CA PRO A 311 3.40 10.25 -8.87
C PRO A 311 3.73 10.53 -7.40
N SER A 312 3.54 11.79 -6.99
CA SER A 312 3.64 12.20 -5.59
C SER A 312 2.64 11.45 -4.71
N CYS A 313 3.04 11.11 -3.50
CA CYS A 313 2.19 10.33 -2.60
C CYS A 313 0.98 11.15 -2.11
N LYS A 314 -0.20 10.49 -2.00
CA LYS A 314 -1.42 11.16 -1.54
C LYS A 314 -1.49 11.32 -0.02
N GLY A 315 -0.84 10.43 0.74
CA GLY A 315 -0.95 10.44 2.20
C GLY A 315 -0.17 11.56 2.89
N LYS A 316 0.99 11.92 2.35
CA LYS A 316 1.87 12.95 2.94
C LYS A 316 1.90 14.23 2.11
N CYS A 317 1.98 14.09 0.77
CA CYS A 317 2.24 15.22 -0.12
C CYS A 317 0.97 15.91 -0.62
N GLU A 318 -0.17 15.19 -0.76
CA GLU A 318 -1.38 15.78 -1.34
C GLU A 318 -1.86 17.04 -0.62
N PRO A 319 -2.04 17.07 0.72
CA PRO A 319 -2.46 18.29 1.41
C PRO A 319 -1.43 19.43 1.27
N ILE A 320 -0.14 19.11 1.30
CA ILE A 320 0.95 20.08 1.15
C ILE A 320 0.92 20.67 -0.25
N LEU A 321 0.85 19.84 -1.27
CA LEU A 321 0.85 20.27 -2.67
C LEU A 321 -0.44 21.00 -3.05
N GLN A 322 -1.59 20.64 -2.47
CA GLN A 322 -2.83 21.43 -2.62
C GLN A 322 -2.67 22.88 -2.16
N HIS A 323 -1.86 23.13 -1.12
CA HIS A 323 -1.51 24.50 -0.72
C HIS A 323 -0.43 25.10 -1.63
N MET A 324 0.67 24.40 -1.88
CA MET A 324 1.82 24.94 -2.59
C MET A 324 1.54 25.27 -4.07
N LEU A 325 0.59 24.56 -4.69
CA LEU A 325 0.19 24.77 -6.08
C LEU A 325 -0.85 25.90 -6.28
N GLN A 326 -1.35 26.50 -5.22
CA GLN A 326 -2.27 27.66 -5.33
C GLN A 326 -1.53 28.82 -6.01
N GLY A 327 -2.11 29.31 -7.11
CA GLY A 327 -1.52 30.35 -7.96
C GLY A 327 -0.74 29.83 -9.17
N LEU A 328 -0.54 28.51 -9.31
CA LEU A 328 -0.05 27.90 -10.55
C LEU A 328 -1.21 27.40 -11.41
N GLU A 329 -1.10 27.55 -12.71
CA GLU A 329 -1.94 26.82 -13.67
C GLU A 329 -1.42 25.38 -13.78
N VAL A 330 -2.19 24.44 -13.21
CA VAL A 330 -1.85 23.02 -13.15
C VAL A 330 -2.69 22.25 -14.17
N ASP A 331 -2.09 21.24 -14.81
CA ASP A 331 -2.80 20.31 -15.68
C ASP A 331 -4.01 19.70 -14.96
N GLU A 332 -5.06 19.45 -15.71
CA GLU A 332 -6.23 18.72 -15.21
C GLU A 332 -5.84 17.30 -14.83
N ASN A 333 -6.54 16.74 -13.84
CA ASN A 333 -6.36 15.34 -13.50
C ASN A 333 -6.82 14.45 -14.66
N PRO A 334 -5.91 13.75 -15.37
CA PRO A 334 -6.28 12.96 -16.54
C PRO A 334 -7.30 11.84 -16.25
N LEU A 335 -7.43 11.44 -14.97
CA LEU A 335 -8.42 10.46 -14.54
C LEU A 335 -9.84 11.01 -14.45
N LEU A 336 -10.03 12.32 -14.58
CA LEU A 336 -11.35 12.96 -14.51
C LEU A 336 -12.02 13.10 -15.88
N ASN A 337 -11.27 12.98 -16.98
CA ASN A 337 -11.83 13.10 -18.32
C ASN A 337 -12.63 11.85 -18.69
N PRO A 338 -13.92 11.97 -19.10
CA PRO A 338 -14.72 10.85 -19.58
C PRO A 338 -14.19 10.39 -20.95
N VAL A 339 -13.55 9.22 -20.99
CA VAL A 339 -12.95 8.67 -22.22
C VAL A 339 -13.99 8.02 -23.14
N HIS A 340 -15.27 7.89 -22.72
CA HIS A 340 -16.22 7.00 -23.42
C HIS A 340 -17.67 7.52 -23.49
N GLU A 341 -17.91 8.82 -23.63
CA GLU A 341 -19.30 9.33 -23.68
C GLU A 341 -20.12 8.81 -24.85
N GLU A 342 -19.49 8.39 -25.96
CA GLU A 342 -20.17 8.00 -27.22
C GLU A 342 -20.19 6.47 -27.49
N GLU A 343 -19.39 5.64 -26.79
CA GLU A 343 -19.34 4.20 -27.09
C GLU A 343 -20.44 3.43 -26.34
N GLU A 344 -21.29 2.72 -27.08
CA GLU A 344 -22.25 1.78 -26.49
C GLU A 344 -21.54 0.62 -25.79
N LEU A 345 -22.06 0.26 -24.60
CA LEU A 345 -21.53 -0.88 -23.82
C LEU A 345 -21.89 -2.20 -24.56
N GLU A 346 -20.88 -2.94 -24.99
CA GLU A 346 -21.07 -4.23 -25.67
C GLU A 346 -21.65 -5.27 -24.70
N ILE A 347 -22.82 -5.82 -25.05
CA ILE A 347 -23.45 -6.93 -24.34
C ILE A 347 -23.03 -8.23 -25.03
N VAL A 348 -22.29 -9.10 -24.32
CA VAL A 348 -21.77 -10.38 -24.85
C VAL A 348 -22.78 -11.50 -24.69
N PHE A 349 -23.54 -11.48 -23.61
CA PHE A 349 -24.61 -12.42 -23.33
C PHE A 349 -25.74 -11.70 -22.59
N GLU A 350 -26.98 -12.07 -22.86
CA GLU A 350 -28.16 -11.53 -22.19
C GLU A 350 -29.29 -12.53 -22.20
N ASP A 351 -29.99 -12.65 -21.08
CA ASP A 351 -31.28 -13.31 -20.96
C ASP A 351 -32.26 -12.49 -20.08
N GLU A 352 -33.35 -13.08 -19.65
CA GLU A 352 -34.35 -12.42 -18.79
C GLU A 352 -33.76 -12.00 -17.43
N TRP A 353 -32.78 -12.73 -16.88
CA TRP A 353 -32.34 -12.67 -15.49
C TRP A 353 -30.99 -11.99 -15.29
N LEU A 354 -30.10 -12.12 -16.24
CA LEU A 354 -28.73 -11.63 -16.15
C LEU A 354 -28.17 -11.20 -17.50
N LEU A 355 -27.05 -10.51 -17.47
CA LEU A 355 -26.28 -10.19 -18.66
C LEU A 355 -24.78 -10.21 -18.34
N VAL A 356 -23.96 -10.39 -19.38
CA VAL A 356 -22.50 -10.26 -19.31
C VAL A 356 -22.09 -9.21 -20.34
N VAL A 357 -21.39 -8.19 -19.86
CA VAL A 357 -20.92 -7.09 -20.70
C VAL A 357 -19.40 -7.16 -20.88
N ASN A 358 -18.92 -6.65 -21.99
CA ASN A 358 -17.52 -6.38 -22.22
C ASN A 358 -17.21 -4.95 -21.75
N LYS A 359 -16.68 -4.80 -20.53
CA LYS A 359 -16.33 -3.49 -20.00
C LYS A 359 -15.09 -2.94 -20.72
N PRO A 360 -15.11 -1.75 -21.32
CA PRO A 360 -13.92 -1.14 -21.89
C PRO A 360 -12.89 -0.77 -20.81
N ALA A 361 -11.61 -0.67 -21.20
CA ALA A 361 -10.58 -0.10 -20.35
C ALA A 361 -10.88 1.39 -20.08
N GLY A 362 -10.57 1.89 -18.88
CA GLY A 362 -10.83 3.29 -18.52
C GLY A 362 -12.22 3.55 -17.90
N MET A 363 -13.21 2.66 -18.08
CA MET A 363 -14.54 2.80 -17.49
C MET A 363 -14.64 2.21 -16.10
N LEU A 364 -15.38 2.85 -15.19
CA LEU A 364 -15.70 2.30 -13.87
C LEU A 364 -16.73 1.17 -13.95
N SER A 365 -16.61 0.14 -13.11
CA SER A 365 -17.66 -0.88 -12.96
C SER A 365 -18.88 -0.35 -12.19
N VAL A 366 -18.62 0.43 -11.14
CA VAL A 366 -19.62 1.08 -10.27
C VAL A 366 -19.23 2.55 -10.04
N PRO A 367 -20.19 3.44 -9.71
CA PRO A 367 -19.88 4.83 -9.42
C PRO A 367 -18.78 4.98 -8.36
N GLY A 368 -17.91 5.97 -8.56
CA GLY A 368 -16.94 6.40 -7.56
C GLY A 368 -17.59 7.28 -6.47
N LYS A 369 -16.77 7.88 -5.61
CA LYS A 369 -17.24 8.85 -4.61
C LYS A 369 -17.74 10.18 -5.24
N ALA A 370 -17.23 10.53 -6.42
CA ALA A 370 -17.75 11.62 -7.23
C ALA A 370 -18.85 11.05 -8.14
N GLU A 371 -20.08 11.56 -8.02
CA GLU A 371 -21.27 11.06 -8.73
C GLU A 371 -21.21 11.27 -10.25
N ASP A 372 -20.33 12.12 -10.73
CA ASP A 372 -20.26 12.59 -12.13
C ASP A 372 -19.52 11.64 -13.08
N ARG A 373 -18.98 10.52 -12.61
CA ARG A 373 -18.22 9.60 -13.45
C ARG A 373 -19.08 8.53 -14.08
N ASP A 374 -18.94 8.37 -15.39
CA ASP A 374 -19.54 7.28 -16.14
C ASP A 374 -19.11 5.89 -15.61
N SER A 375 -20.04 4.96 -15.58
CA SER A 375 -19.79 3.59 -15.12
C SER A 375 -20.73 2.61 -15.80
N VAL A 376 -20.31 1.34 -15.85
CA VAL A 376 -21.17 0.26 -16.33
C VAL A 376 -22.52 0.26 -15.62
N TYR A 377 -22.52 0.47 -14.30
CA TYR A 377 -23.75 0.55 -13.52
C TYR A 377 -24.69 1.65 -14.02
N HIS A 378 -24.20 2.89 -14.22
CA HIS A 378 -25.04 4.01 -14.67
C HIS A 378 -25.63 3.75 -16.04
N ARG A 379 -24.83 3.25 -17.01
CA ARG A 379 -25.29 2.92 -18.35
C ARG A 379 -26.35 1.83 -18.35
N LEU A 380 -26.13 0.75 -17.56
CA LEU A 380 -27.08 -0.35 -17.47
C LEU A 380 -28.35 0.05 -16.69
N LYS A 381 -28.25 0.86 -15.66
CA LYS A 381 -29.43 1.36 -14.95
C LYS A 381 -30.31 2.25 -15.82
N LYS A 382 -29.71 3.04 -16.72
CA LYS A 382 -30.43 3.81 -17.75
C LYS A 382 -31.07 2.90 -18.79
N LYS A 383 -30.39 1.83 -19.23
CA LYS A 383 -30.89 0.88 -20.25
C LYS A 383 -31.96 -0.08 -19.69
N TYR A 384 -31.84 -0.48 -18.41
CA TYR A 384 -32.74 -1.41 -17.73
C TYR A 384 -33.32 -0.77 -16.45
N PRO A 385 -34.24 0.20 -16.58
CA PRO A 385 -34.84 0.89 -15.44
C PRO A 385 -35.62 -0.06 -14.51
N GLU A 386 -36.17 -1.15 -15.05
CA GLU A 386 -36.92 -2.18 -14.33
C GLU A 386 -36.05 -3.11 -13.47
N ALA A 387 -34.74 -3.10 -13.68
CA ALA A 387 -33.82 -3.97 -12.92
C ALA A 387 -33.88 -3.65 -11.43
N THR A 388 -34.06 -4.69 -10.61
CA THR A 388 -34.16 -4.59 -9.15
C THR A 388 -32.81 -4.93 -8.48
N GLY A 389 -32.45 -4.22 -7.41
CA GLY A 389 -31.22 -4.47 -6.66
C GLY A 389 -29.95 -3.83 -7.25
N PRO A 390 -28.76 -4.23 -6.76
CA PRO A 390 -27.50 -3.56 -7.06
C PRO A 390 -26.94 -3.81 -8.46
N MET A 391 -27.49 -4.71 -9.26
CA MET A 391 -27.07 -5.14 -10.59
C MET A 391 -25.65 -5.70 -10.68
N ILE A 392 -24.61 -4.94 -10.30
CA ILE A 392 -23.20 -5.31 -10.45
C ILE A 392 -22.80 -6.34 -9.39
N VAL A 393 -22.50 -7.56 -9.81
CA VAL A 393 -22.21 -8.70 -8.93
C VAL A 393 -20.76 -8.68 -8.43
N HIS A 394 -19.84 -8.33 -9.31
CA HIS A 394 -18.40 -8.17 -9.02
C HIS A 394 -17.85 -6.95 -9.76
N ARG A 395 -16.60 -6.61 -9.54
CA ARG A 395 -16.00 -5.43 -10.19
C ARG A 395 -14.68 -5.77 -10.86
N LEU A 396 -14.42 -5.12 -11.99
CA LEU A 396 -13.12 -4.96 -12.59
C LEU A 396 -12.56 -3.59 -12.21
N ASP A 397 -11.24 -3.48 -12.13
CA ASP A 397 -10.57 -2.20 -11.96
C ASP A 397 -10.88 -1.29 -13.17
N MET A 398 -10.80 0.04 -12.99
CA MET A 398 -11.10 1.01 -14.05
C MET A 398 -10.28 0.71 -15.32
N ALA A 399 -8.97 0.50 -15.17
CA ALA A 399 -8.07 0.23 -16.30
C ALA A 399 -8.21 -1.17 -16.92
N THR A 400 -8.79 -2.15 -16.20
CA THR A 400 -8.98 -3.52 -16.67
C THR A 400 -10.19 -3.62 -17.60
N SER A 401 -10.04 -4.22 -18.77
CA SER A 401 -11.16 -4.51 -19.68
C SER A 401 -11.69 -5.95 -19.53
N GLY A 402 -12.83 -6.24 -20.17
CA GLY A 402 -13.35 -7.60 -20.32
C GLY A 402 -14.66 -7.90 -19.61
N LEU A 403 -14.94 -9.18 -19.44
CA LEU A 403 -16.23 -9.69 -19.01
C LEU A 403 -16.61 -9.28 -17.58
N LEU A 404 -17.77 -8.64 -17.47
CA LEU A 404 -18.37 -8.23 -16.21
C LEU A 404 -19.80 -8.82 -16.11
N LEU A 405 -20.03 -9.64 -15.09
CA LEU A 405 -21.32 -10.30 -14.83
C LEU A 405 -22.26 -9.37 -14.09
N VAL A 406 -23.49 -9.28 -14.56
CA VAL A 406 -24.52 -8.35 -14.10
C VAL A 406 -25.85 -9.09 -13.90
N ALA A 407 -26.52 -8.84 -12.78
CA ALA A 407 -27.84 -9.38 -12.46
C ALA A 407 -28.94 -8.35 -12.73
N LYS A 408 -30.08 -8.78 -13.29
CA LYS A 408 -31.26 -7.93 -13.48
C LYS A 408 -32.19 -7.91 -12.27
N THR A 409 -32.12 -8.95 -11.39
CA THR A 409 -32.94 -9.04 -10.17
C THR A 409 -32.07 -9.18 -8.92
N LYS A 410 -32.67 -8.86 -7.77
CA LYS A 410 -32.02 -8.94 -6.47
C LYS A 410 -31.67 -10.39 -6.09
N GLU A 411 -32.53 -11.33 -6.40
CA GLU A 411 -32.39 -12.76 -6.09
C GLU A 411 -31.23 -13.35 -6.88
N VAL A 412 -31.17 -13.08 -8.18
CA VAL A 412 -30.06 -13.50 -9.07
C VAL A 412 -28.75 -12.87 -8.59
N HIS A 413 -28.77 -11.60 -8.19
CA HIS A 413 -27.60 -10.93 -7.64
C HIS A 413 -27.07 -11.63 -6.38
N GLN A 414 -27.95 -12.01 -5.44
CA GLN A 414 -27.58 -12.70 -4.21
C GLN A 414 -26.98 -14.09 -4.48
N ASP A 415 -27.59 -14.87 -5.38
CA ASP A 415 -27.06 -16.19 -5.77
C ASP A 415 -25.67 -16.07 -6.40
N LEU A 416 -25.50 -15.19 -7.39
CA LEU A 416 -24.22 -14.98 -8.03
C LEU A 416 -23.15 -14.48 -7.06
N GLN A 417 -23.50 -13.62 -6.09
CA GLN A 417 -22.59 -13.23 -5.01
C GLN A 417 -22.19 -14.42 -4.12
N ALA A 418 -23.12 -15.32 -3.82
CA ALA A 418 -22.80 -16.55 -3.08
C ALA A 418 -21.83 -17.44 -3.87
N GLN A 419 -22.00 -17.54 -5.20
CA GLN A 419 -21.07 -18.27 -6.07
C GLN A 419 -19.67 -17.65 -6.08
N PHE A 420 -19.54 -16.31 -6.07
CA PHE A 420 -18.26 -15.63 -5.90
C PHE A 420 -17.63 -15.88 -4.52
N ALA A 421 -18.43 -15.83 -3.45
CA ALA A 421 -17.97 -16.06 -2.10
C ALA A 421 -17.48 -17.51 -1.90
N ASN A 422 -18.16 -18.48 -2.49
CA ASN A 422 -17.82 -19.91 -2.44
C ASN A 422 -16.72 -20.29 -3.45
N ARG A 423 -16.22 -19.31 -4.25
CA ARG A 423 -15.18 -19.51 -5.27
C ARG A 423 -15.57 -20.56 -6.34
N SER A 424 -16.86 -20.76 -6.61
CA SER A 424 -17.34 -21.67 -7.64
C SER A 424 -17.28 -21.07 -9.04
N ILE A 425 -17.25 -19.73 -9.16
CA ILE A 425 -17.06 -19.03 -10.43
C ILE A 425 -15.60 -19.12 -10.87
N LYS A 426 -15.37 -19.65 -12.08
CA LYS A 426 -14.04 -19.69 -12.68
C LYS A 426 -13.81 -18.48 -13.55
N LYS A 427 -12.63 -17.92 -13.48
CA LYS A 427 -12.23 -16.71 -14.21
C LYS A 427 -10.87 -16.91 -14.84
N ARG A 428 -10.72 -16.41 -16.06
CA ARG A 428 -9.45 -16.38 -16.77
C ARG A 428 -9.19 -14.97 -17.28
N TYR A 429 -7.98 -14.49 -17.04
CA TYR A 429 -7.52 -13.20 -17.53
C TYR A 429 -6.30 -13.42 -18.40
N VAL A 430 -6.21 -12.66 -19.48
CA VAL A 430 -4.99 -12.58 -20.29
C VAL A 430 -4.30 -11.25 -20.02
N ALA A 431 -2.97 -11.29 -19.97
CA ALA A 431 -2.15 -10.10 -19.80
C ALA A 431 -0.87 -10.18 -20.63
N VAL A 432 -0.27 -9.01 -20.84
CA VAL A 432 1.09 -8.86 -21.37
C VAL A 432 1.93 -8.16 -20.33
N LEU A 433 3.08 -8.75 -20.00
CA LEU A 433 4.02 -8.19 -19.03
C LEU A 433 5.10 -7.37 -19.74
N ASP A 434 5.54 -6.27 -19.14
CA ASP A 434 6.60 -5.38 -19.65
C ASP A 434 8.00 -5.94 -19.32
N GLY A 435 8.31 -7.12 -19.85
CA GLY A 435 9.58 -7.78 -19.65
C GLY A 435 9.52 -9.30 -19.77
N ALA A 436 10.67 -9.95 -19.60
CA ALA A 436 10.81 -11.40 -19.45
C ALA A 436 10.76 -11.76 -17.96
N ILE A 437 10.11 -12.88 -17.64
CA ILE A 437 10.10 -13.39 -16.26
C ILE A 437 11.46 -14.06 -15.99
N ILE A 438 12.23 -13.50 -15.05
CA ILE A 438 13.47 -14.11 -14.58
C ILE A 438 13.07 -15.31 -13.72
N LYS A 439 13.33 -16.53 -14.23
CA LYS A 439 13.07 -17.77 -13.49
C LYS A 439 13.93 -17.80 -12.22
N THR A 440 13.32 -17.53 -11.07
CA THR A 440 13.89 -17.97 -9.80
C THR A 440 13.53 -19.46 -9.64
N GLU A 441 14.53 -20.30 -9.37
CA GLU A 441 14.38 -21.76 -9.07
C GLU A 441 13.65 -21.98 -7.72
N LYS A 442 12.50 -21.37 -7.51
CA LYS A 442 11.63 -21.71 -6.39
C LYS A 442 10.68 -22.78 -6.88
N GLU A 443 10.77 -23.96 -6.27
CA GLU A 443 9.90 -25.11 -6.49
C GLU A 443 8.44 -24.67 -6.56
N THR A 444 7.88 -24.70 -7.76
CA THR A 444 6.46 -24.43 -8.01
C THR A 444 5.69 -25.71 -7.72
N LYS A 445 4.79 -25.66 -6.71
CA LYS A 445 3.84 -26.76 -6.51
C LYS A 445 2.99 -26.92 -7.78
N PRO A 446 2.77 -28.15 -8.27
CA PRO A 446 2.03 -28.38 -9.51
C PRO A 446 0.58 -27.87 -9.39
N ILE A 447 0.10 -27.27 -10.48
CA ILE A 447 -1.30 -26.87 -10.63
C ILE A 447 -2.18 -28.11 -10.53
N ALA A 448 -3.32 -28.01 -9.83
CA ALA A 448 -4.31 -29.08 -9.82
C ALA A 448 -4.73 -29.44 -11.26
N GLU A 449 -4.71 -30.71 -11.63
CA GLU A 449 -4.97 -31.26 -12.98
C GLU A 449 -6.25 -30.71 -13.66
N LYS A 450 -7.21 -30.20 -12.89
CA LYS A 450 -8.45 -29.55 -13.38
C LYS A 450 -8.20 -28.26 -14.19
N ALA A 451 -7.17 -27.49 -13.89
CA ALA A 451 -6.87 -26.25 -14.62
C ALA A 451 -6.25 -26.56 -15.99
N ILE A 452 -5.50 -27.67 -16.10
CA ILE A 452 -4.90 -28.14 -17.35
C ILE A 452 -5.97 -28.71 -18.31
N LEU A 453 -7.03 -29.33 -17.78
CA LEU A 453 -8.14 -29.83 -18.63
C LEU A 453 -8.91 -28.69 -19.31
N LEU A 454 -9.14 -27.56 -18.63
CA LEU A 454 -9.79 -26.38 -19.21
C LEU A 454 -8.97 -25.78 -20.37
N ALA A 455 -7.64 -25.82 -20.26
CA ALA A 455 -6.75 -25.35 -21.33
C ALA A 455 -6.75 -26.29 -22.55
N LYS A 456 -7.03 -27.59 -22.38
CA LYS A 456 -7.07 -28.57 -23.46
C LYS A 456 -8.39 -28.58 -24.27
N GLU A 457 -9.52 -28.28 -23.63
CA GLU A 457 -10.82 -28.29 -24.31
C GLU A 457 -11.06 -27.08 -25.24
N THR A 458 -10.33 -25.97 -25.04
CA THR A 458 -10.46 -24.75 -25.87
C THR A 458 -9.57 -24.72 -27.11
N VAL A 459 -8.71 -25.74 -27.35
CA VAL A 459 -7.75 -25.80 -28.47
C VAL A 459 -8.21 -26.77 -29.59
N SER A 460 -9.45 -27.21 -29.61
CA SER A 460 -9.93 -28.11 -30.66
C SER A 460 -10.64 -27.35 -31.79
N THR A 461 -9.90 -26.59 -32.60
CA THR A 461 -10.19 -26.41 -34.06
C THR A 461 -8.94 -25.95 -34.81
N LYS A 462 -8.54 -26.83 -35.75
CA LYS A 462 -7.58 -26.69 -36.87
C LYS A 462 -6.11 -26.94 -36.59
N LYS A 463 -5.69 -28.12 -37.09
CA LYS A 463 -4.31 -28.52 -37.35
C LYS A 463 -3.61 -27.48 -38.24
N THR A 464 -2.49 -26.96 -37.77
CA THR A 464 -1.18 -26.85 -38.45
C THR A 464 -0.23 -26.03 -37.57
N ALA A 465 0.99 -26.56 -37.48
CA ALA A 465 2.22 -25.91 -37.05
C ALA A 465 2.80 -26.29 -35.68
N LYS A 466 3.98 -26.87 -35.74
CA LYS A 466 5.11 -26.95 -34.78
C LYS A 466 4.78 -26.89 -33.28
N ALA A 467 5.17 -27.95 -32.58
CA ALA A 467 5.16 -28.07 -31.13
C ALA A 467 5.74 -26.82 -30.44
N GLU A 468 4.86 -25.92 -30.00
CA GLU A 468 5.21 -24.86 -29.07
C GLU A 468 5.47 -25.50 -27.71
N ARG A 469 6.60 -25.15 -27.09
CA ARG A 469 6.98 -25.58 -25.75
C ARG A 469 5.85 -25.22 -24.79
N THR A 470 5.30 -26.22 -24.08
CA THR A 470 4.31 -26.03 -23.00
C THR A 470 4.84 -25.00 -22.01
N GLY A 471 4.12 -23.87 -21.88
CA GLY A 471 4.53 -22.75 -21.05
C GLY A 471 4.64 -23.12 -19.57
N SER A 472 5.54 -22.47 -18.88
CA SER A 472 5.74 -22.60 -17.43
C SER A 472 4.46 -22.18 -16.69
N THR A 473 4.05 -22.95 -15.69
CA THR A 473 2.91 -22.65 -14.81
C THR A 473 3.37 -22.38 -13.40
N GLY A 474 2.60 -21.64 -12.62
CA GLY A 474 2.94 -21.37 -11.23
C GLY A 474 1.79 -20.80 -10.42
N ARG A 475 2.05 -20.52 -9.13
CA ARG A 475 1.09 -20.01 -8.17
C ARG A 475 1.72 -18.93 -7.30
N ILE A 476 0.98 -17.86 -7.06
CA ILE A 476 1.40 -16.70 -6.26
C ILE A 476 0.42 -16.58 -5.09
N GLU A 477 0.96 -16.51 -3.87
CA GLU A 477 0.21 -16.34 -2.62
C GLU A 477 0.81 -15.16 -1.85
N LEU A 478 0.32 -13.96 -2.14
CA LEU A 478 0.76 -12.73 -1.49
C LEU A 478 -0.45 -11.98 -0.92
N PRO A 479 -0.62 -11.93 0.41
CA PRO A 479 -1.76 -11.27 1.02
C PRO A 479 -1.72 -9.76 0.80
N LEU A 480 -2.89 -9.17 0.45
CA LEU A 480 -3.00 -7.79 0.01
C LEU A 480 -3.85 -6.94 0.96
N CYS A 481 -3.43 -5.70 1.18
CA CYS A 481 -4.22 -4.64 1.80
C CYS A 481 -4.05 -3.32 1.07
N LEU A 482 -4.96 -2.38 1.35
CA LEU A 482 -4.86 -1.02 0.82
C LEU A 482 -3.63 -0.32 1.43
N ASN A 483 -2.80 0.32 0.62
CA ASN A 483 -1.76 1.21 1.11
C ASN A 483 -2.41 2.50 1.63
N PRO A 484 -2.40 2.77 2.95
CA PRO A 484 -3.07 3.95 3.51
C PRO A 484 -2.41 5.27 3.10
N LEU A 485 -1.12 5.24 2.77
CA LEU A 485 -0.31 6.41 2.43
C LEU A 485 -0.25 6.68 0.92
N ASP A 486 -0.65 5.71 0.08
CA ASP A 486 -0.56 5.82 -1.39
C ASP A 486 -1.78 5.19 -2.07
N ARG A 487 -2.97 5.74 -1.83
CA ARG A 487 -4.21 5.31 -2.47
C ARG A 487 -4.24 5.73 -3.95
N PRO A 488 -4.75 4.87 -4.86
CA PRO A 488 -5.49 3.62 -4.65
C PRO A 488 -4.62 2.36 -4.60
N ARG A 489 -3.27 2.46 -4.50
CA ARG A 489 -2.38 1.30 -4.53
C ARG A 489 -2.68 0.31 -3.41
N GLN A 490 -2.50 -0.96 -3.73
CA GLN A 490 -2.48 -2.06 -2.78
C GLN A 490 -1.03 -2.40 -2.45
N MET A 491 -0.80 -2.95 -1.25
CA MET A 491 0.51 -3.40 -0.79
C MET A 491 0.43 -4.83 -0.29
N VAL A 492 1.55 -5.55 -0.32
CA VAL A 492 1.68 -6.86 0.30
C VAL A 492 1.89 -6.67 1.80
N SER A 493 1.07 -7.32 2.61
CA SER A 493 1.21 -7.31 4.08
C SER A 493 0.84 -8.67 4.64
N ARG A 494 1.79 -9.31 5.31
CA ARG A 494 1.56 -10.61 5.95
C ARG A 494 0.79 -10.49 7.26
N GLU A 495 0.79 -9.31 7.88
CA GLU A 495 0.12 -9.03 9.15
C GLU A 495 -1.33 -8.55 8.95
N HIS A 496 -1.56 -7.64 7.99
CA HIS A 496 -2.86 -7.00 7.80
C HIS A 496 -3.51 -7.33 6.46
N GLY A 497 -2.81 -8.05 5.59
CA GLY A 497 -3.28 -8.40 4.24
C GLY A 497 -4.33 -9.51 4.26
N LYS A 498 -5.31 -9.39 3.39
CA LYS A 498 -6.27 -10.46 3.12
C LYS A 498 -5.68 -11.45 2.13
N GLU A 499 -5.94 -12.74 2.33
CA GLU A 499 -5.50 -13.81 1.44
C GLU A 499 -5.79 -13.47 -0.03
N ALA A 500 -4.76 -13.59 -0.88
CA ALA A 500 -4.85 -13.39 -2.31
C ALA A 500 -4.03 -14.49 -3.02
N ILE A 501 -4.69 -15.24 -3.90
CA ILE A 501 -4.11 -16.41 -4.57
C ILE A 501 -4.39 -16.30 -6.06
N THR A 502 -3.32 -16.41 -6.87
CA THR A 502 -3.39 -16.41 -8.33
C THR A 502 -2.56 -17.56 -8.88
N GLU A 503 -3.17 -18.41 -9.69
CA GLU A 503 -2.46 -19.35 -10.55
C GLU A 503 -2.19 -18.71 -11.90
N TYR A 504 -1.11 -19.08 -12.58
CA TYR A 504 -0.76 -18.51 -13.87
C TYR A 504 -0.13 -19.52 -14.83
N GLN A 505 -0.20 -19.19 -16.13
CA GLN A 505 0.46 -19.94 -17.19
C GLN A 505 1.10 -18.95 -18.17
N ILE A 506 2.39 -19.10 -18.42
CA ILE A 506 3.11 -18.35 -19.45
C ILE A 506 2.79 -18.96 -20.81
N ILE A 507 2.36 -18.15 -21.76
CA ILE A 507 1.97 -18.59 -23.12
C ILE A 507 3.13 -18.45 -24.09
N SER A 508 3.75 -17.28 -24.15
CA SER A 508 4.85 -16.99 -25.06
C SER A 508 5.70 -15.83 -24.54
N GLU A 509 6.96 -15.82 -24.94
CA GLU A 509 7.87 -14.69 -24.81
C GLU A 509 8.15 -14.16 -26.23
N SER A 510 8.00 -12.85 -26.48
CA SER A 510 8.25 -12.21 -27.77
C SER A 510 9.19 -11.02 -27.63
N GLU A 511 9.96 -10.73 -28.68
CA GLU A 511 10.95 -9.63 -28.68
C GLU A 511 10.44 -8.31 -29.25
N ARG A 512 9.23 -8.25 -29.87
CA ARG A 512 8.67 -7.00 -30.44
C ARG A 512 7.15 -6.93 -30.33
N ILE A 513 6.65 -5.76 -29.94
CA ILE A 513 5.30 -5.28 -30.23
C ILE A 513 5.43 -4.21 -31.31
N THR A 514 4.92 -4.46 -32.50
CA THR A 514 4.79 -3.42 -33.54
C THR A 514 3.42 -2.76 -33.37
N SER A 515 3.37 -1.52 -32.89
CA SER A 515 2.17 -0.68 -33.03
C SER A 515 2.23 0.06 -34.36
N GLU A 516 1.13 0.06 -35.13
CA GLU A 516 1.01 0.83 -36.37
C GLU A 516 1.12 2.35 -36.15
N SER A 517 1.11 2.83 -34.90
CA SER A 517 1.25 4.24 -34.54
C SER A 517 2.70 4.78 -34.62
N GLU A 518 3.73 3.94 -34.76
CA GLU A 518 5.11 4.42 -34.96
C GLU A 518 5.44 4.81 -36.40
N ASN A 519 4.60 4.45 -37.37
CA ASN A 519 4.87 4.72 -38.80
C ASN A 519 4.46 6.13 -39.29
N THR A 520 3.78 6.95 -38.51
CA THR A 520 3.38 8.30 -38.92
C THR A 520 4.38 9.41 -38.55
N PHE A 521 5.46 9.09 -37.84
CA PHE A 521 6.46 10.08 -37.40
C PHE A 521 7.80 10.05 -38.17
N ASN A 522 8.00 9.15 -39.14
CA ASN A 522 9.33 8.89 -39.75
C ASN A 522 9.56 9.43 -41.15
N GLU A 523 8.70 10.31 -41.70
CA GLU A 523 8.95 10.83 -43.08
C GLU A 523 9.65 12.19 -43.15
N SER A 524 10.00 12.85 -42.06
CA SER A 524 10.57 14.21 -42.16
C SER A 524 11.90 14.47 -41.44
N ASN A 525 12.58 13.49 -40.83
CA ASN A 525 13.92 13.77 -40.28
C ASN A 525 14.90 12.61 -40.52
N ARG A 526 15.95 12.87 -41.30
CA ARG A 526 17.17 12.06 -41.38
C ARG A 526 17.85 12.11 -40.03
N ILE A 527 17.67 11.07 -39.22
CA ILE A 527 18.37 10.92 -37.93
C ILE A 527 19.70 10.20 -38.20
N ASP A 528 20.75 10.76 -37.62
CA ASP A 528 22.15 10.36 -37.71
C ASP A 528 22.36 8.89 -37.28
N GLU A 529 23.23 8.15 -37.95
CA GLU A 529 23.50 6.72 -37.71
C GLU A 529 24.07 6.42 -36.31
N SER A 530 24.44 7.42 -35.52
CA SER A 530 24.95 7.27 -34.14
C SER A 530 23.83 6.94 -33.11
N GLU A 531 22.55 7.16 -33.42
CA GLU A 531 21.41 6.85 -32.53
C GLU A 531 20.84 5.43 -32.68
N ARG A 532 21.36 4.63 -33.61
CA ARG A 532 20.92 3.24 -33.85
C ARG A 532 21.41 2.21 -32.84
N SER A 533 22.27 2.56 -31.88
CA SER A 533 22.92 1.58 -30.98
C SER A 533 22.23 1.35 -29.62
N ILE A 534 21.05 1.92 -29.34
CA ILE A 534 20.29 1.70 -28.10
C ILE A 534 18.88 1.16 -28.38
N ASN A 535 18.72 0.33 -29.40
CA ASN A 535 17.53 -0.50 -29.54
C ASN A 535 17.80 -1.86 -28.88
N GLU A 536 17.85 -1.88 -27.54
CA GLU A 536 17.64 -3.14 -26.80
C GLU A 536 16.23 -3.64 -27.14
N SER A 537 16.16 -4.79 -27.79
CA SER A 537 14.90 -5.46 -28.12
C SER A 537 14.10 -5.69 -26.84
N ARG A 538 13.05 -4.88 -26.62
CA ARG A 538 12.17 -5.05 -25.45
C ARG A 538 11.53 -6.43 -25.52
N LYS A 539 11.66 -7.20 -24.47
CA LYS A 539 11.02 -8.50 -24.32
C LYS A 539 9.67 -8.31 -23.63
N TYR A 540 8.69 -9.05 -24.09
CA TYR A 540 7.35 -9.07 -23.51
C TYR A 540 6.94 -10.51 -23.24
N THR A 541 6.21 -10.73 -22.15
CA THR A 541 5.70 -12.05 -21.78
C THR A 541 4.18 -12.04 -21.81
N ARG A 542 3.58 -12.92 -22.62
CA ARG A 542 2.14 -13.17 -22.62
C ARG A 542 1.82 -14.23 -21.56
N ILE A 543 0.85 -13.92 -20.69
CA ILE A 543 0.51 -14.75 -19.54
C ILE A 543 -1.01 -14.86 -19.37
N ILE A 544 -1.45 -16.02 -18.90
CA ILE A 544 -2.83 -16.24 -18.44
C ILE A 544 -2.81 -16.32 -16.91
N PHE A 545 -3.75 -15.61 -16.28
CA PHE A 545 -3.99 -15.65 -14.85
C PHE A 545 -5.33 -16.32 -14.53
N TYR A 546 -5.32 -17.17 -13.51
CA TYR A 546 -6.49 -17.82 -12.92
C TYR A 546 -6.62 -17.37 -11.46
N PRO A 547 -7.31 -16.23 -11.16
CA PRO A 547 -7.43 -15.76 -9.79
C PRO A 547 -8.44 -16.60 -9.00
N LEU A 548 -7.97 -17.27 -7.94
CA LEU A 548 -8.79 -18.02 -7.00
C LEU A 548 -9.48 -17.10 -5.97
N THR A 549 -8.94 -15.92 -5.77
CA THR A 549 -9.50 -14.82 -4.97
C THR A 549 -9.70 -13.60 -5.84
N GLY A 550 -10.39 -12.56 -5.35
CA GLY A 550 -10.68 -11.34 -6.10
C GLY A 550 -10.38 -10.08 -5.29
N ARG A 551 -9.11 -9.83 -4.93
CA ARG A 551 -8.72 -8.61 -4.24
C ARG A 551 -8.47 -7.47 -5.22
N THR A 552 -8.69 -6.24 -4.77
CA THR A 552 -8.39 -5.04 -5.56
C THR A 552 -6.94 -5.09 -6.06
N HIS A 553 -6.72 -4.81 -7.34
CA HIS A 553 -5.42 -4.84 -8.02
C HIS A 553 -4.64 -6.17 -7.90
N GLN A 554 -5.30 -7.28 -7.53
CA GLN A 554 -4.61 -8.54 -7.22
C GLN A 554 -3.62 -8.98 -8.31
N LEU A 555 -4.07 -9.10 -9.55
CA LEU A 555 -3.24 -9.56 -10.67
C LEU A 555 -2.10 -8.58 -10.95
N ARG A 556 -2.37 -7.28 -10.83
CA ARG A 556 -1.40 -6.21 -11.05
C ARG A 556 -0.27 -6.26 -10.01
N VAL A 557 -0.62 -6.41 -8.72
CA VAL A 557 0.37 -6.55 -7.64
C VAL A 557 1.13 -7.87 -7.75
N HIS A 558 0.44 -8.99 -7.99
CA HIS A 558 1.08 -10.30 -8.13
C HIS A 558 2.06 -10.35 -9.31
N ALA A 559 1.76 -9.64 -10.41
CA ALA A 559 2.69 -9.51 -11.54
C ALA A 559 3.92 -8.67 -11.19
N ALA A 560 3.70 -7.50 -10.58
CA ALA A 560 4.75 -6.50 -10.40
C ALA A 560 5.63 -6.72 -9.16
N HIS A 561 5.10 -7.35 -8.09
CA HIS A 561 5.83 -7.53 -6.84
C HIS A 561 7.02 -8.49 -6.98
N PRO A 562 8.20 -8.19 -6.38
CA PRO A 562 9.40 -9.05 -6.48
C PRO A 562 9.19 -10.48 -5.97
N GLU A 563 8.36 -10.68 -4.94
CA GLU A 563 7.99 -12.01 -4.45
C GLU A 563 6.91 -12.71 -5.31
N GLY A 564 6.32 -11.99 -6.29
CA GLY A 564 5.43 -12.52 -7.32
C GLY A 564 6.22 -12.84 -8.59
N LEU A 565 5.85 -12.21 -9.73
CA LEU A 565 6.57 -12.39 -10.99
C LEU A 565 7.74 -11.39 -11.17
N GLY A 566 7.79 -10.30 -10.37
CA GLY A 566 8.78 -9.24 -10.50
C GLY A 566 8.72 -8.49 -11.84
N CYS A 567 7.63 -8.67 -12.60
CA CYS A 567 7.46 -8.13 -13.94
C CYS A 567 6.06 -7.50 -14.05
N PRO A 568 5.93 -6.17 -14.11
CA PRO A 568 4.63 -5.51 -14.14
C PRO A 568 3.89 -5.77 -15.45
N ILE A 569 2.56 -5.65 -15.42
CA ILE A 569 1.74 -5.69 -16.62
C ILE A 569 2.03 -4.44 -17.46
N LEU A 570 2.17 -4.60 -18.76
CA LEU A 570 2.38 -3.51 -19.71
C LEU A 570 1.25 -2.47 -19.59
N GLY A 571 1.63 -1.20 -19.50
CA GLY A 571 0.69 -0.10 -19.33
C GLY A 571 0.11 0.04 -17.91
N ASP A 572 0.65 -0.68 -16.93
CA ASP A 572 0.24 -0.49 -15.54
C ASP A 572 0.87 0.76 -14.93
N GLU A 573 0.15 1.86 -14.96
CA GLU A 573 0.59 3.16 -14.44
C GLU A 573 0.77 3.21 -12.92
N LEU A 574 0.18 2.26 -12.18
CA LEU A 574 0.33 2.20 -10.72
C LEU A 574 1.53 1.37 -10.30
N TYR A 575 1.81 0.26 -10.97
CA TYR A 575 2.83 -0.70 -10.54
C TYR A 575 3.93 -0.92 -11.57
N GLY A 576 3.88 -0.24 -12.73
CA GLY A 576 4.82 -0.35 -13.83
C GLY A 576 5.01 0.97 -14.56
N LYS A 577 5.01 0.93 -15.88
CA LYS A 577 5.11 2.07 -16.80
C LYS A 577 3.79 2.28 -17.52
N LYS A 578 3.37 3.54 -17.68
CA LYS A 578 2.21 3.90 -18.49
C LYS A 578 2.44 3.56 -19.95
N ALA A 579 1.42 3.05 -20.63
CA ALA A 579 1.32 2.91 -22.08
C ALA A 579 -0.07 3.44 -22.54
N ASP A 580 -0.49 3.16 -23.76
CA ASP A 580 -1.80 3.52 -24.28
C ASP A 580 -2.95 2.97 -23.44
N ARG A 581 -2.79 1.76 -22.87
CA ARG A 581 -3.74 1.11 -21.98
C ARG A 581 -3.06 0.13 -21.03
N LEU A 582 -3.79 -0.34 -20.02
CA LEU A 582 -3.41 -1.53 -19.25
C LEU A 582 -3.70 -2.80 -20.09
N TYR A 583 -2.68 -3.60 -20.35
CA TYR A 583 -2.79 -4.85 -21.10
C TYR A 583 -3.23 -6.01 -20.21
N LEU A 584 -4.41 -5.87 -19.62
CA LEU A 584 -5.08 -6.86 -18.75
C LEU A 584 -6.56 -6.94 -19.12
N HIS A 585 -7.03 -8.15 -19.47
CA HIS A 585 -8.38 -8.38 -19.92
C HIS A 585 -9.01 -9.62 -19.27
N ALA A 586 -10.22 -9.48 -18.74
CA ALA A 586 -11.04 -10.59 -18.23
C ALA A 586 -11.66 -11.34 -19.41
N GLU A 587 -10.98 -12.39 -19.86
CA GLU A 587 -11.27 -13.07 -21.13
C GLU A 587 -12.38 -14.14 -21.00
N TYR A 588 -12.50 -14.77 -19.83
CA TYR A 588 -13.40 -15.92 -19.64
C TYR A 588 -14.02 -15.91 -18.26
N ILE A 589 -15.31 -16.26 -18.20
CA ILE A 589 -16.06 -16.49 -16.98
C ILE A 589 -16.95 -17.73 -17.11
N GLU A 590 -16.93 -18.60 -16.10
CA GLU A 590 -17.77 -19.79 -15.98
C GLU A 590 -18.51 -19.74 -14.65
N PHE A 591 -19.82 -19.88 -14.69
CA PHE A 591 -20.69 -19.86 -13.51
C PHE A 591 -21.95 -20.70 -13.72
N ARG A 592 -22.61 -21.07 -12.64
CA ARG A 592 -23.90 -21.74 -12.70
C ARG A 592 -25.02 -20.71 -12.83
N HIS A 593 -25.90 -20.88 -13.83
CA HIS A 593 -27.05 -20.00 -13.99
C HIS A 593 -28.00 -20.13 -12.77
N PRO A 594 -28.34 -19.01 -12.06
CA PRO A 594 -29.11 -19.07 -10.83
C PRO A 594 -30.50 -19.67 -10.96
N ILE A 595 -31.16 -19.52 -12.11
CA ILE A 595 -32.54 -19.98 -12.37
C ILE A 595 -32.54 -21.35 -13.02
N TYR A 596 -31.81 -21.52 -14.12
CA TYR A 596 -31.82 -22.75 -14.93
C TYR A 596 -30.89 -23.83 -14.37
N GLY A 597 -29.88 -23.47 -13.60
CA GLY A 597 -28.95 -24.41 -13.00
C GLY A 597 -27.84 -24.91 -13.93
N ASP A 598 -27.86 -24.53 -15.21
CA ASP A 598 -26.86 -24.90 -16.21
C ASP A 598 -25.55 -24.14 -16.00
N ILE A 599 -24.43 -24.73 -16.46
CA ILE A 599 -23.14 -24.06 -16.45
C ILE A 599 -23.03 -23.21 -17.71
N LEU A 600 -22.90 -21.92 -17.53
CA LEU A 600 -22.60 -20.96 -18.61
C LEU A 600 -21.10 -20.69 -18.69
N CYS A 601 -20.56 -20.83 -19.90
CA CYS A 601 -19.18 -20.54 -20.23
C CYS A 601 -19.14 -19.41 -21.25
N ILE A 602 -18.67 -18.23 -20.87
CA ILE A 602 -18.67 -17.04 -21.73
C ILE A 602 -17.23 -16.59 -21.92
N GLN A 603 -16.86 -16.36 -23.18
CA GLN A 603 -15.52 -15.93 -23.57
C GLN A 603 -15.58 -14.72 -24.51
N LYS A 604 -14.68 -13.77 -24.29
CA LYS A 604 -14.43 -12.61 -25.14
C LYS A 604 -12.94 -12.38 -25.24
N GLU A 605 -12.38 -12.51 -26.43
CA GLU A 605 -10.95 -12.28 -26.68
C GLU A 605 -10.59 -10.81 -26.46
N ALA A 606 -9.38 -10.56 -25.99
CA ALA A 606 -8.84 -9.23 -25.82
C ALA A 606 -8.52 -8.60 -27.19
N ASP A 607 -8.85 -7.31 -27.36
CA ASP A 607 -8.62 -6.59 -28.61
C ASP A 607 -7.14 -6.50 -28.98
N PHE A 608 -6.26 -6.45 -27.99
CA PHE A 608 -4.81 -6.41 -28.20
C PHE A 608 -4.19 -7.75 -28.65
N HIS A 609 -4.97 -8.84 -28.75
CA HIS A 609 -4.50 -10.11 -29.31
C HIS A 609 -4.19 -10.03 -30.79
N LYS A 610 -4.92 -9.21 -31.55
CA LYS A 610 -4.82 -9.14 -33.00
C LYS A 610 -3.63 -8.31 -33.51
N ASN A 611 -3.17 -7.35 -32.70
CA ASN A 611 -2.16 -6.38 -33.10
C ASN A 611 -0.73 -6.71 -32.61
N MET A 612 -0.56 -7.71 -31.75
CA MET A 612 0.71 -7.99 -31.08
C MET A 612 1.55 -9.11 -31.68
N ILE A 613 1.01 -9.89 -32.61
CA ILE A 613 1.71 -11.04 -33.19
C ILE A 613 1.55 -11.01 -34.71
N LYS A 614 2.53 -10.42 -35.40
CA LYS A 614 2.92 -10.97 -36.71
C LYS A 614 4.14 -11.84 -36.45
N PRO A 615 4.14 -13.10 -36.93
CA PRO A 615 5.21 -14.07 -36.75
C PRO A 615 6.54 -13.62 -37.34
#